data_24a8d10b2efb7add81a0c6a4fc71bedb
#
_entry.id   24a8d10b2efb7add81a0c6a4fc71bedb
#
_cell.length_a   1.000
_cell.length_b   1.000
_cell.length_c   1.000
_cell.angle_alpha   90.00
_cell.angle_beta   90.00
_cell.angle_gamma   90.00
#
_symmetry.space_group_name_H-M   'P 1'
#
loop_
_entity.id
_entity.type
_entity.pdbx_description
1 polymer ?
#
loop_
_entity_poly.entity_id
_entity_poly.type
_entity_poly.pdbx_seq_one_letter_code
_entity_poly.pdbx_strand_id
1 'polypeptide(L)'
;MDAVTSKSRHDTADTHSHVVRPAQMEWRKTRFAGCEVKGLLLDKATGLVTALMKFAPGATLPDHEHVRIEQTYVLEGKLVDKEGPAEGLTVGPGEFVWREAGSRHVAWTPEGGLMLAMFQVPNKFFERDGRVTDISGADWDELWGHVFKE
;
A
#
# COMPACT_ATOMS: atom_id res chain seq x y z
N MET A 1 4.05 4.64 -21.19
CA MET A 1 3.89 4.69 -19.70
C MET A 1 2.56 4.09 -19.33
N ASP A 2 2.60 3.00 -18.61
CA ASP A 2 1.40 2.23 -18.30
C ASP A 2 0.91 2.51 -16.87
N ALA A 3 0.46 3.74 -16.65
CA ALA A 3 -0.18 4.09 -15.39
C ALA A 3 -1.61 3.56 -15.39
N VAL A 4 -1.97 2.86 -14.32
CA VAL A 4 -3.33 2.36 -14.10
C VAL A 4 -3.98 3.22 -13.01
N THR A 5 -5.00 3.95 -13.39
CA THR A 5 -5.77 4.80 -12.49
C THR A 5 -7.26 4.51 -12.67
N SER A 6 -8.05 4.87 -11.68
CA SER A 6 -9.49 4.92 -11.83
C SER A 6 -9.84 6.14 -12.68
N LYS A 7 -10.47 5.92 -13.83
CA LYS A 7 -10.84 7.01 -14.73
C LYS A 7 -12.01 7.82 -14.19
N SER A 8 -11.97 9.11 -14.41
CA SER A 8 -13.10 9.99 -14.17
C SER A 8 -13.59 10.60 -15.48
N ARG A 9 -14.80 11.15 -15.48
CA ARG A 9 -15.34 11.84 -16.65
C ARG A 9 -14.55 13.07 -17.09
N HIS A 10 -13.61 13.51 -16.25
CA HIS A 10 -12.73 14.65 -16.55
C HIS A 10 -11.37 14.22 -17.07
N ASP A 11 -11.11 12.90 -17.09
CA ASP A 11 -9.88 12.39 -17.68
C ASP A 11 -9.99 12.47 -19.20
N THR A 12 -9.12 13.26 -19.81
CA THR A 12 -8.97 13.30 -21.26
C THR A 12 -7.54 12.96 -21.63
N ALA A 13 -7.35 12.29 -22.76
CA ALA A 13 -6.03 11.89 -23.24
C ALA A 13 -5.09 13.09 -23.46
N ASP A 14 -5.66 14.26 -23.76
CA ASP A 14 -4.89 15.44 -24.15
C ASP A 14 -4.39 16.27 -22.95
N THR A 15 -4.93 16.05 -21.77
CA THR A 15 -4.54 16.84 -20.59
C THR A 15 -3.38 16.26 -19.80
N HIS A 16 -3.06 14.98 -19.99
CA HIS A 16 -2.09 14.22 -19.19
C HIS A 16 -2.36 14.31 -17.68
N SER A 17 -3.59 14.61 -17.31
CA SER A 17 -4.02 14.78 -15.92
C SER A 17 -5.19 13.84 -15.62
N HIS A 18 -5.10 13.18 -14.47
CA HIS A 18 -6.07 12.16 -14.08
C HIS A 18 -6.65 12.49 -12.72
N VAL A 19 -7.96 12.50 -12.62
CA VAL A 19 -8.67 12.67 -11.35
C VAL A 19 -9.22 11.33 -10.91
N VAL A 20 -8.84 10.91 -9.73
CA VAL A 20 -9.37 9.71 -9.07
C VAL A 20 -10.28 10.14 -7.94
N ARG A 21 -11.46 9.52 -7.85
CA ARG A 21 -12.47 9.84 -6.81
C ARG A 21 -12.69 8.61 -5.94
N PRO A 22 -11.94 8.47 -4.85
CA PRO A 22 -12.03 7.29 -4.00
C PRO A 22 -13.42 7.02 -3.43
N ALA A 23 -14.22 8.07 -3.21
CA ALA A 23 -15.59 7.92 -2.75
C ALA A 23 -16.49 7.14 -3.72
N GLN A 24 -16.11 7.08 -5.00
CA GLN A 24 -16.86 6.36 -6.03
C GLN A 24 -16.28 4.96 -6.30
N MET A 25 -15.22 4.59 -5.61
CA MET A 25 -14.54 3.30 -5.76
C MET A 25 -14.99 2.34 -4.68
N GLU A 26 -14.99 1.05 -5.01
CA GLU A 26 -15.20 0.00 -4.02
C GLU A 26 -13.89 -0.36 -3.34
N TRP A 27 -13.97 -0.72 -2.06
CA TRP A 27 -12.88 -1.34 -1.34
C TRP A 27 -12.68 -2.76 -1.85
N ARG A 28 -11.44 -3.10 -2.13
CA ARG A 28 -11.07 -4.45 -2.60
C ARG A 28 -10.23 -5.15 -1.56
N LYS A 29 -10.59 -6.40 -1.29
CA LYS A 29 -9.83 -7.25 -0.37
C LYS A 29 -8.48 -7.58 -0.96
N THR A 30 -7.47 -7.59 -0.10
CA THR A 30 -6.14 -8.09 -0.44
C THR A 30 -5.96 -9.51 0.06
N ARG A 31 -4.81 -10.13 -0.23
CA ARG A 31 -4.44 -11.43 0.35
C ARG A 31 -4.17 -11.36 1.86
N PHE A 32 -4.03 -10.15 2.41
CA PHE A 32 -3.80 -9.95 3.84
C PHE A 32 -5.11 -9.77 4.56
N ALA A 33 -5.36 -10.61 5.57
CA ALA A 33 -6.60 -10.57 6.34
C ALA A 33 -6.79 -9.19 7.00
N GLY A 34 -7.99 -8.63 6.87
CA GLY A 34 -8.33 -7.32 7.43
C GLY A 34 -7.76 -6.12 6.68
N CYS A 35 -7.08 -6.33 5.56
CA CYS A 35 -6.54 -5.24 4.74
C CYS A 35 -7.33 -5.13 3.43
N GLU A 36 -7.97 -3.99 3.23
CA GLU A 36 -8.64 -3.63 1.99
C GLU A 36 -7.99 -2.39 1.39
N VAL A 37 -8.04 -2.26 0.06
CA VAL A 37 -7.41 -1.13 -0.61
C VAL A 37 -8.31 -0.53 -1.69
N LYS A 38 -8.06 0.74 -1.96
CA LYS A 38 -8.45 1.42 -3.19
C LYS A 38 -7.17 1.85 -3.90
N GLY A 39 -6.89 1.25 -5.04
CA GLY A 39 -5.72 1.60 -5.84
C GLY A 39 -5.94 2.91 -6.58
N LEU A 40 -5.14 3.92 -6.30
CA LEU A 40 -5.27 5.24 -6.91
C LEU A 40 -4.37 5.40 -8.12
N LEU A 41 -3.18 4.84 -8.07
CA LEU A 41 -2.20 4.88 -9.15
C LEU A 41 -1.34 3.63 -9.10
N LEU A 42 -1.16 2.99 -10.25
CA LEU A 42 -0.11 2.01 -10.49
C LEU A 42 0.62 2.39 -11.77
N ASP A 43 1.87 2.76 -11.65
CA ASP A 43 2.76 2.93 -12.81
C ASP A 43 3.64 1.68 -12.95
N LYS A 44 3.28 0.82 -13.90
CA LYS A 44 3.99 -0.45 -14.14
C LYS A 44 5.42 -0.24 -14.62
N ALA A 45 5.70 0.88 -15.27
CA ALA A 45 7.05 1.16 -15.78
C ALA A 45 8.05 1.41 -14.64
N THR A 46 7.62 2.09 -13.57
CA THR A 46 8.47 2.42 -12.43
C THR A 46 8.16 1.60 -11.17
N GLY A 47 7.03 0.89 -11.16
CA GLY A 47 6.53 0.19 -9.98
C GLY A 47 5.93 1.12 -8.93
N LEU A 48 5.70 2.39 -9.25
CA LEU A 48 5.11 3.34 -8.31
C LEU A 48 3.64 2.99 -8.05
N VAL A 49 3.29 2.89 -6.78
CA VAL A 49 1.93 2.60 -6.31
C VAL A 49 1.49 3.69 -5.34
N THR A 50 0.27 4.17 -5.52
CA THR A 50 -0.42 5.00 -4.54
C THR A 50 -1.76 4.35 -4.24
N ALA A 51 -2.03 4.11 -2.96
CA ALA A 51 -3.24 3.42 -2.53
C ALA A 51 -3.78 3.97 -1.22
N LEU A 52 -5.10 3.99 -1.08
CA LEU A 52 -5.74 4.06 0.23
C LEU A 52 -5.81 2.65 0.78
N MET A 53 -5.37 2.49 2.01
CA MET A 53 -5.37 1.21 2.72
C MET A 53 -6.23 1.32 3.97
N LYS A 54 -7.19 0.42 4.09
CA LYS A 54 -8.07 0.31 5.25
C LYS A 54 -7.79 -0.98 5.98
N PHE A 55 -7.55 -0.87 7.27
CA PHE A 55 -7.24 -2.01 8.12
C PHE A 55 -8.30 -2.20 9.19
N ALA A 56 -8.73 -3.44 9.36
CA ALA A 56 -9.53 -3.83 10.51
C ALA A 56 -8.71 -3.79 11.80
N PRO A 57 -9.33 -3.59 12.98
CA PRO A 57 -8.62 -3.69 14.24
C PRO A 57 -7.85 -5.01 14.37
N GLY A 58 -6.57 -4.91 14.71
CA GLY A 58 -5.67 -6.06 14.86
C GLY A 58 -5.05 -6.58 13.57
N ALA A 59 -5.37 -6.01 12.41
CA ALA A 59 -4.79 -6.42 11.14
C ALA A 59 -3.28 -6.18 11.12
N THR A 60 -2.58 -7.10 10.46
CA THR A 60 -1.12 -7.10 10.39
C THR A 60 -0.68 -7.37 8.95
N LEU A 61 0.24 -6.57 8.43
CA LEU A 61 1.02 -6.93 7.25
C LEU A 61 2.27 -7.67 7.72
N PRO A 62 2.52 -8.87 7.19
CA PRO A 62 3.65 -9.68 7.64
C PRO A 62 4.99 -9.00 7.36
N ASP A 63 6.04 -9.58 7.94
CA ASP A 63 7.41 -9.10 7.80
C ASP A 63 7.79 -8.86 6.34
N HIS A 64 8.16 -7.62 6.03
CA HIS A 64 8.52 -7.23 4.68
C HIS A 64 9.56 -6.11 4.68
N GLU A 65 10.27 -6.03 3.55
CA GLU A 65 11.26 -5.00 3.30
C GLU A 65 10.81 -4.10 2.14
N HIS A 66 10.93 -2.81 2.32
CA HIS A 66 10.72 -1.82 1.26
C HIS A 66 12.02 -1.65 0.46
N VAL A 67 12.02 -2.05 -0.81
CA VAL A 67 13.22 -1.91 -1.68
C VAL A 67 13.48 -0.48 -2.09
N ARG A 68 12.47 0.37 -2.03
CA ARG A 68 12.52 1.81 -2.29
C ARG A 68 11.88 2.56 -1.14
N ILE A 69 11.94 3.88 -1.16
CA ILE A 69 11.26 4.72 -0.17
C ILE A 69 9.76 4.39 -0.13
N GLU A 70 9.24 4.23 1.07
CA GLU A 70 7.80 4.21 1.32
C GLU A 70 7.39 5.48 2.05
N GLN A 71 6.21 6.00 1.70
CA GLN A 71 5.60 7.14 2.37
C GLN A 71 4.18 6.76 2.80
N THR A 72 3.84 7.02 4.05
CA THR A 72 2.51 6.73 4.57
C THR A 72 2.00 7.90 5.40
N TYR A 73 0.82 8.40 5.05
CA TYR A 73 0.09 9.40 5.81
C TYR A 73 -1.10 8.73 6.49
N VAL A 74 -1.15 8.75 7.81
CA VAL A 74 -2.26 8.15 8.56
C VAL A 74 -3.42 9.13 8.64
N LEU A 75 -4.59 8.68 8.19
CA LEU A 75 -5.83 9.47 8.21
C LEU A 75 -6.65 9.15 9.45
N GLU A 76 -6.75 7.86 9.80
CA GLU A 76 -7.50 7.36 10.95
C GLU A 76 -6.76 6.17 11.56
N GLY A 77 -6.96 5.94 12.87
CA GLY A 77 -6.40 4.81 13.59
C GLY A 77 -4.91 4.97 13.89
N LYS A 78 -4.20 3.85 13.99
CA LYS A 78 -2.77 3.83 14.29
C LYS A 78 -2.04 2.80 13.46
N LEU A 79 -0.85 3.15 13.04
CA LEU A 79 0.12 2.24 12.43
C LEU A 79 1.27 2.03 13.41
N VAL A 80 1.55 0.80 13.76
CA VAL A 80 2.61 0.44 14.70
C VAL A 80 3.58 -0.55 14.05
N ASP A 81 4.87 -0.35 14.25
CA ASP A 81 5.86 -1.37 13.94
C ASP A 81 5.83 -2.42 15.05
N LYS A 82 5.26 -3.58 14.76
CA LYS A 82 5.10 -4.66 15.74
C LYS A 82 6.41 -5.37 16.03
N GLU A 83 7.23 -5.51 15.01
CA GLU A 83 8.53 -6.18 15.07
C GLU A 83 9.48 -5.49 14.10
N GLY A 84 10.76 -5.64 14.35
CA GLY A 84 11.82 -5.11 13.51
C GLY A 84 12.66 -4.05 14.19
N PRO A 85 13.59 -3.39 13.47
CA PRO A 85 14.51 -2.42 14.05
C PRO A 85 13.83 -1.22 14.71
N ALA A 86 12.62 -0.87 14.27
CA ALA A 86 11.84 0.24 14.81
C ALA A 86 10.63 -0.24 15.62
N GLU A 87 10.72 -1.40 16.28
CA GLU A 87 9.65 -1.95 17.10
C GLU A 87 9.10 -0.91 18.07
N GLY A 88 7.77 -0.76 18.09
CA GLY A 88 7.05 0.22 18.91
C GLY A 88 6.88 1.59 18.29
N LEU A 89 7.52 1.88 17.14
CA LEU A 89 7.26 3.11 16.41
C LEU A 89 5.78 3.19 16.08
N THR A 90 5.15 4.30 16.42
CA THR A 90 3.71 4.50 16.28
C THR A 90 3.41 5.78 15.52
N VAL A 91 2.51 5.68 14.55
CA VAL A 91 2.07 6.81 13.72
C VAL A 91 0.56 6.92 13.86
N GLY A 92 0.08 8.08 14.29
CA GLY A 92 -1.34 8.37 14.52
C GLY A 92 -1.94 9.28 13.46
N PRO A 93 -3.24 9.63 13.61
CA PRO A 93 -3.95 10.47 12.64
C PRO A 93 -3.27 11.83 12.44
N GLY A 94 -3.13 12.21 11.17
CA GLY A 94 -2.48 13.46 10.80
C GLY A 94 -0.96 13.41 10.83
N GLU A 95 -0.39 12.25 11.12
CA GLU A 95 1.06 12.04 11.14
C GLU A 95 1.52 11.30 9.89
N PHE A 96 2.78 11.50 9.56
CA PHE A 96 3.41 10.97 8.35
C PHE A 96 4.68 10.21 8.74
N VAL A 97 4.85 9.05 8.15
CA VAL A 97 6.09 8.28 8.25
C VAL A 97 6.62 8.02 6.84
N TRP A 98 7.92 8.16 6.69
CA TRP A 98 8.59 7.67 5.49
C TRP A 98 9.72 6.74 5.89
N ARG A 99 9.96 5.76 5.05
CA ARG A 99 10.94 4.70 5.32
C ARG A 99 11.97 4.67 4.22
N GLU A 100 13.21 4.58 4.63
CA GLU A 100 14.32 4.46 3.69
C GLU A 100 14.25 3.13 2.93
N ALA A 101 14.84 3.10 1.74
CA ALA A 101 15.06 1.86 1.01
C ALA A 101 15.84 0.87 1.89
N GLY A 102 15.41 -0.38 1.91
CA GLY A 102 15.97 -1.42 2.76
C GLY A 102 15.35 -1.51 4.16
N SER A 103 14.41 -0.65 4.51
CA SER A 103 13.69 -0.74 5.79
C SER A 103 12.82 -1.99 5.85
N ARG A 104 12.81 -2.64 7.00
CA ARG A 104 12.09 -3.89 7.24
C ARG A 104 11.26 -3.79 8.50
N HIS A 105 10.01 -4.23 8.44
CA HIS A 105 9.11 -4.19 9.58
C HIS A 105 7.92 -5.16 9.44
N VAL A 106 7.22 -5.36 10.55
CA VAL A 106 5.87 -5.93 10.59
C VAL A 106 4.91 -4.79 10.91
N ALA A 107 4.04 -4.45 9.98
CA ALA A 107 3.06 -3.39 10.17
C ALA A 107 1.84 -3.94 10.93
N TRP A 108 1.39 -3.20 11.94
CA TRP A 108 0.27 -3.59 12.78
C TRP A 108 -0.66 -2.39 13.01
N THR A 109 -1.95 -2.67 12.98
CA THR A 109 -2.99 -1.67 13.25
C THR A 109 -3.89 -2.14 14.38
N PRO A 110 -3.46 -1.94 15.64
CA PRO A 110 -4.18 -2.49 16.79
C PRO A 110 -5.62 -2.00 16.91
N GLU A 111 -5.88 -0.76 16.49
CA GLU A 111 -7.20 -0.13 16.51
C GLU A 111 -7.84 -0.06 15.13
N GLY A 112 -7.24 -0.71 14.14
CA GLY A 112 -7.58 -0.47 12.74
C GLY A 112 -6.99 0.84 12.23
N GLY A 113 -7.28 1.18 10.98
CA GLY A 113 -6.78 2.42 10.43
C GLY A 113 -7.17 2.65 8.98
N LEU A 114 -6.98 3.89 8.58
CA LEU A 114 -7.08 4.35 7.19
C LEU A 114 -5.85 5.17 6.89
N MET A 115 -5.15 4.86 5.82
CA MET A 115 -3.92 5.56 5.46
C MET A 115 -3.74 5.66 3.96
N LEU A 116 -3.04 6.72 3.54
CA LEU A 116 -2.57 6.90 2.18
C LEU A 116 -1.12 6.45 2.12
N ALA A 117 -0.84 5.44 1.30
CA ALA A 117 0.49 4.90 1.13
C ALA A 117 1.01 5.10 -0.29
N MET A 118 2.27 5.49 -0.41
CA MET A 118 3.01 5.56 -1.67
C MET A 118 4.30 4.76 -1.53
N PHE A 119 4.49 3.80 -2.42
CA PHE A 119 5.68 2.94 -2.41
C PHE A 119 6.00 2.47 -3.81
N GLN A 120 7.17 1.87 -3.97
CA GLN A 120 7.54 1.25 -5.24
C GLN A 120 7.73 -0.25 -5.03
N VAL A 121 7.14 -1.02 -5.93
CA VAL A 121 7.37 -2.46 -5.98
C VAL A 121 8.68 -2.75 -6.73
N PRO A 122 9.35 -3.86 -6.46
CA PRO A 122 8.93 -4.93 -5.57
C PRO A 122 9.12 -4.60 -4.08
N ASN A 123 8.27 -5.18 -3.23
CA ASN A 123 8.48 -5.27 -1.79
C ASN A 123 8.76 -6.73 -1.46
N LYS A 124 9.74 -6.99 -0.61
CA LYS A 124 10.10 -8.36 -0.23
C LYS A 124 9.33 -8.77 1.00
N PHE A 125 8.55 -9.84 0.89
CA PHE A 125 7.86 -10.46 2.01
C PHE A 125 8.60 -11.70 2.47
N PHE A 126 8.86 -11.77 3.77
CA PHE A 126 9.57 -12.90 4.39
C PHE A 126 8.55 -13.87 4.95
N GLU A 127 8.38 -15.00 4.26
CA GLU A 127 7.40 -16.01 4.63
C GLU A 127 7.90 -16.85 5.83
N ARG A 128 6.95 -17.43 6.58
CA ARG A 128 7.26 -18.24 7.77
C ARG A 128 8.10 -19.49 7.45
N ASP A 129 8.01 -20.01 6.23
CA ASP A 129 8.78 -21.16 5.76
C ASP A 129 10.19 -20.80 5.26
N GLY A 130 10.60 -19.55 5.40
CA GLY A 130 11.91 -19.03 4.98
C GLY A 130 11.98 -18.55 3.54
N ARG A 131 10.91 -18.68 2.75
CA ARG A 131 10.88 -18.13 1.39
C ARG A 131 10.78 -16.62 1.44
N VAL A 132 11.35 -15.98 0.43
CA VAL A 132 11.21 -14.55 0.19
C VAL A 132 10.36 -14.36 -1.06
N THR A 133 9.23 -13.69 -0.94
CA THR A 133 8.35 -13.38 -2.05
C THR A 133 8.60 -11.95 -2.50
N ASP A 134 9.08 -11.80 -3.73
CA ASP A 134 9.23 -10.51 -4.36
C ASP A 134 7.93 -10.16 -5.09
N ILE A 135 7.36 -9.01 -4.75
CA ILE A 135 6.20 -8.50 -5.45
C ILE A 135 6.69 -7.52 -6.50
N SER A 136 6.68 -7.94 -7.76
CA SER A 136 7.10 -7.12 -8.89
C SER A 136 5.96 -6.27 -9.44
N GLY A 137 6.28 -5.23 -10.20
CA GLY A 137 5.29 -4.40 -10.86
C GLY A 137 4.40 -5.16 -11.85
N ALA A 138 4.85 -6.33 -12.33
CA ALA A 138 4.10 -7.15 -13.27
C ALA A 138 3.05 -8.02 -12.58
N ASP A 139 3.32 -8.49 -11.39
CA ASP A 139 2.49 -9.47 -10.66
C ASP A 139 1.95 -8.97 -9.32
N TRP A 140 2.33 -7.78 -8.90
CA TRP A 140 1.91 -7.27 -7.61
C TRP A 140 0.38 -7.17 -7.47
N ASP A 141 -0.33 -6.77 -8.51
CA ASP A 141 -1.78 -6.68 -8.46
C ASP A 141 -2.42 -8.05 -8.20
N GLU A 142 -1.88 -9.11 -8.80
CA GLU A 142 -2.31 -10.48 -8.52
C GLU A 142 -2.03 -10.87 -7.07
N LEU A 143 -0.83 -10.61 -6.60
CA LEU A 143 -0.40 -10.95 -5.24
C LEU A 143 -1.19 -10.17 -4.16
N TRP A 144 -1.61 -8.94 -4.47
CA TRP A 144 -2.41 -8.10 -3.57
C TRP A 144 -3.92 -8.24 -3.77
N GLY A 145 -4.38 -9.19 -4.59
CA GLY A 145 -5.80 -9.49 -4.77
C GLY A 145 -6.49 -8.67 -5.86
N HIS A 146 -5.74 -8.27 -6.88
CA HIS A 146 -6.28 -7.58 -8.06
C HIS A 146 -6.95 -6.25 -7.77
N VAL A 147 -6.34 -5.45 -6.92
CA VAL A 147 -6.90 -4.19 -6.43
C VAL A 147 -7.09 -3.12 -7.50
N PHE A 148 -6.41 -3.25 -8.64
CA PHE A 148 -6.53 -2.34 -9.78
C PHE A 148 -7.40 -2.89 -10.93
N LYS A 149 -7.97 -4.06 -10.77
CA LYS A 149 -8.93 -4.60 -11.78
C LYS A 149 -10.26 -3.85 -11.70
N GLU A 150 -10.75 -3.47 -12.85
CA GLU A 150 -12.10 -2.90 -13.01
C GLU A 150 -13.19 -3.96 -12.88
#